data_51265850002bdd4b3f6bf4b63ea3d511
#
_entry.id   51265850002bdd4b3f6bf4b63ea3d511
#
_cell.length_a   1.000
_cell.length_b   1.000
_cell.length_c   1.000
_cell.angle_alpha   90.00
_cell.angle_beta   90.00
_cell.angle_gamma   90.00
#
_symmetry.space_group_name_H-M   'P 1'
#
loop_
_entity.id
_entity.type
_entity.pdbx_description
1 polymer ?
#
loop_
_entity_poly.entity_id
_entity_poly.type
_entity_poly.pdbx_seq_one_letter_code
_entity_poly.pdbx_strand_id
1 'polypeptide(L)'
;MNHLLNFRMRLIYFLLIGLAYESGLFYLDITKSRNAQLIILILFLLYYLFDISTFNSYRVNFKKVMISIFINFLAFLILYWMRRDIKIVYFFLGFTLIQIFFKYLLSFFNKENIRVLILGYDTPTSKIINALNKKNNKYEYVGYVHEEKEELDNYLGKVSDIEEIIKKYQIHQIIFTSRKQVKLYADTIVKLKLSGIAVSDYLGFLEKEEGKVDVDKIDSLWVLMTDGFTSFNNGLQKRIKRAFDLILAVIIGAFSLPIMLISAIIIKLESPGPIIYSQARIGEYQKEFYVHKFRSMRNDAEKNGAKWAVENDPRVTKYGNFMRKTRIDELPQIWNVLKGEMSFIGPRPERQVFINEIEKEVPNYNLRHFIKPGLTGWAQVMYPYGASIEDAKRKLEYDLYYVKHQDIFLDIVIFFRTIQTVIFGKGR
;
A
#
# COMPACT_ATOMS: atom_id res chain seq x y z
N MET A 1 30.59 6.27 3.80
CA MET A 1 30.06 7.27 4.74
C MET A 1 28.67 6.86 5.27
N ASN A 2 27.73 6.47 4.42
CA ASN A 2 26.36 6.09 4.83
C ASN A 2 26.25 4.87 5.76
N HIS A 3 27.17 3.90 5.69
CA HIS A 3 27.18 2.76 6.62
C HIS A 3 27.54 3.17 8.05
N LEU A 4 28.47 4.12 8.21
CA LEU A 4 28.88 4.61 9.53
C LEU A 4 27.81 5.46 10.19
N LEU A 5 27.12 6.31 9.41
CA LEU A 5 26.01 7.12 9.88
C LEU A 5 24.84 6.26 10.33
N ASN A 6 24.45 5.29 9.51
CA ASN A 6 23.41 4.31 9.86
C ASN A 6 23.78 3.50 11.11
N PHE A 7 25.04 3.11 11.28
CA PHE A 7 25.51 2.42 12.49
C PHE A 7 25.37 3.30 13.73
N ARG A 8 25.82 4.56 13.67
CA ARG A 8 25.69 5.52 14.78
C ARG A 8 24.22 5.75 15.16
N MET A 9 23.34 5.93 14.16
CA MET A 9 21.91 6.13 14.40
C MET A 9 21.26 4.89 15.02
N ARG A 10 21.66 3.69 14.61
CA ARG A 10 21.22 2.42 15.24
C ARG A 10 21.65 2.36 16.71
N LEU A 11 22.89 2.70 17.00
CA LEU A 11 23.41 2.70 18.37
C LEU A 11 22.63 3.66 19.26
N ILE A 12 22.42 4.91 18.80
CA ILE A 12 21.63 5.91 19.52
C ILE A 12 20.19 5.41 19.77
N TYR A 13 19.57 4.80 18.75
CA TYR A 13 18.23 4.25 18.88
C TYR A 13 18.16 3.16 19.94
N PHE A 14 19.09 2.19 19.94
CA PHE A 14 19.14 1.14 20.96
C PHE A 14 19.38 1.69 22.36
N LEU A 15 20.23 2.69 22.51
CA LEU A 15 20.46 3.35 23.80
C LEU A 15 19.18 4.03 24.31
N LEU A 16 18.47 4.78 23.46
CA LEU A 16 17.21 5.47 23.83
C LEU A 16 16.12 4.48 24.20
N ILE A 17 15.97 3.40 23.42
CA ILE A 17 14.99 2.35 23.72
C ILE A 17 15.35 1.59 24.99
N GLY A 18 16.64 1.31 25.22
CA GLY A 18 17.14 0.71 26.44
C GLY A 18 16.80 1.55 27.67
N LEU A 19 17.09 2.84 27.62
CA LEU A 19 16.76 3.79 28.71
C LEU A 19 15.27 3.85 28.98
N ALA A 20 14.45 3.91 27.91
CA ALA A 20 12.98 3.92 28.05
C ALA A 20 12.46 2.63 28.69
N TYR A 21 13.03 1.48 28.33
CA TYR A 21 12.66 0.18 28.92
C TYR A 21 13.04 0.09 30.39
N GLU A 22 14.30 0.43 30.73
CA GLU A 22 14.78 0.44 32.13
C GLU A 22 13.99 1.40 33.03
N SER A 23 13.65 2.60 32.50
CA SER A 23 12.78 3.54 33.21
C SER A 23 11.40 2.95 33.51
N GLY A 24 10.85 2.20 32.57
CA GLY A 24 9.58 1.50 32.76
C GLY A 24 9.67 0.35 33.73
N LEU A 25 10.76 -0.44 33.73
CA LEU A 25 10.99 -1.48 34.73
C LEU A 25 11.12 -0.89 36.13
N PHE A 26 11.76 0.29 36.24
CA PHE A 26 11.81 1.02 37.50
C PHE A 26 10.42 1.43 37.99
N TYR A 27 9.59 1.98 37.10
CA TYR A 27 8.20 2.33 37.41
C TYR A 27 7.37 1.12 37.86
N LEU A 28 7.64 -0.07 37.31
CA LEU A 28 6.97 -1.32 37.66
C LEU A 28 7.56 -2.03 38.90
N ASP A 29 8.64 -1.47 39.50
CA ASP A 29 9.40 -2.07 40.60
C ASP A 29 9.91 -3.49 40.31
N ILE A 30 10.38 -3.73 39.07
CA ILE A 30 10.91 -5.03 38.59
C ILE A 30 12.31 -4.95 37.99
N THR A 31 13.05 -3.88 38.27
CA THR A 31 14.42 -3.68 37.74
C THR A 31 15.38 -4.80 38.09
N LYS A 32 15.20 -5.44 39.26
CA LYS A 32 16.03 -6.56 39.71
C LYS A 32 15.61 -7.93 39.14
N SER A 33 14.53 -7.98 38.33
CA SER A 33 14.06 -9.23 37.75
C SER A 33 14.96 -9.69 36.60
N ARG A 34 15.67 -10.79 36.77
CA ARG A 34 16.53 -11.40 35.75
C ARG A 34 15.77 -11.69 34.45
N ASN A 35 14.50 -12.09 34.56
CA ASN A 35 13.65 -12.38 33.41
C ASN A 35 13.26 -11.12 32.65
N ALA A 36 12.99 -10.00 33.32
CA ALA A 36 12.69 -8.73 32.70
C ALA A 36 13.91 -8.18 31.91
N GLN A 37 15.11 -8.34 32.47
CA GLN A 37 16.34 -7.96 31.77
C GLN A 37 16.62 -8.85 30.56
N LEU A 38 16.31 -10.15 30.61
CA LEU A 38 16.43 -11.04 29.45
C LEU A 38 15.48 -10.63 28.31
N ILE A 39 14.29 -10.15 28.63
CA ILE A 39 13.32 -9.71 27.62
C ILE A 39 13.86 -8.55 26.78
N ILE A 40 14.57 -7.56 27.38
CA ILE A 40 15.15 -6.47 26.58
C ILE A 40 16.24 -6.95 25.63
N LEU A 41 17.06 -7.92 26.06
CA LEU A 41 18.07 -8.50 25.18
C LEU A 41 17.43 -9.22 24.00
N ILE A 42 16.33 -9.95 24.25
CA ILE A 42 15.55 -10.63 23.20
C ILE A 42 14.91 -9.59 22.28
N LEU A 43 14.34 -8.50 22.82
CA LEU A 43 13.78 -7.39 22.02
C LEU A 43 14.84 -6.77 21.11
N PHE A 44 16.03 -6.48 21.60
CA PHE A 44 17.11 -5.91 20.81
C PHE A 44 17.56 -6.87 19.71
N LEU A 45 17.68 -8.16 20.03
CA LEU A 45 18.02 -9.19 19.05
C LEU A 45 16.95 -9.26 17.94
N LEU A 46 15.67 -9.28 18.32
CA LEU A 46 14.57 -9.31 17.37
C LEU A 46 14.52 -8.02 16.52
N TYR A 47 14.76 -6.86 17.11
CA TYR A 47 14.82 -5.59 16.36
C TYR A 47 15.99 -5.58 15.36
N TYR A 48 17.10 -6.20 15.71
CA TYR A 48 18.22 -6.35 14.80
C TYR A 48 17.91 -7.35 13.68
N LEU A 49 17.39 -8.53 14.02
CA LEU A 49 17.05 -9.60 13.05
C LEU A 49 15.98 -9.16 12.04
N PHE A 50 14.94 -8.45 12.49
CA PHE A 50 13.90 -7.92 11.61
C PHE A 50 14.25 -6.58 11.00
N ASP A 51 15.50 -6.13 11.15
CA ASP A 51 15.99 -4.87 10.59
C ASP A 51 15.13 -3.63 10.95
N ILE A 52 14.51 -3.67 12.15
CA ILE A 52 13.66 -2.59 12.66
C ILE A 52 14.49 -1.35 12.98
N SER A 53 15.74 -1.54 13.40
CA SER A 53 16.68 -0.48 13.78
C SER A 53 17.32 0.25 12.59
N THR A 54 17.01 -0.12 11.34
CA THR A 54 17.52 0.60 10.17
C THR A 54 16.78 1.91 9.95
N PHE A 55 17.55 2.95 9.66
CA PHE A 55 17.07 4.26 9.27
C PHE A 55 17.34 4.43 7.77
N ASN A 56 16.33 4.12 6.94
CA ASN A 56 16.38 4.50 5.53
C ASN A 56 15.90 5.94 5.42
N SER A 57 16.67 6.77 4.71
CA SER A 57 16.75 8.22 4.81
C SER A 57 15.44 9.02 4.73
N TYR A 58 14.25 8.46 4.39
CA TYR A 58 13.10 9.31 4.07
C TYR A 58 11.73 8.87 4.56
N ARG A 59 11.54 7.61 4.95
CA ARG A 59 10.26 7.14 5.49
C ARG A 59 10.46 6.04 6.51
N VAL A 60 9.84 6.23 7.66
CA VAL A 60 9.61 5.12 8.58
C VAL A 60 8.77 4.08 7.82
N ASN A 61 9.35 2.92 7.57
CA ASN A 61 8.65 1.86 6.87
C ASN A 61 7.52 1.33 7.77
N PHE A 62 6.27 1.52 7.33
CA PHE A 62 5.09 1.10 8.09
C PHE A 62 5.13 -0.39 8.46
N LYS A 63 5.59 -1.26 7.56
CA LYS A 63 5.79 -2.68 7.83
C LYS A 63 6.70 -2.92 9.04
N LYS A 64 7.82 -2.20 9.11
CA LYS A 64 8.76 -2.28 10.23
C LYS A 64 8.17 -1.76 11.54
N VAL A 65 7.34 -0.72 11.48
CA VAL A 65 6.61 -0.22 12.65
C VAL A 65 5.62 -1.26 13.15
N MET A 66 4.83 -1.86 12.27
CA MET A 66 3.88 -2.92 12.64
C MET A 66 4.58 -4.15 13.24
N ILE A 67 5.69 -4.57 12.66
CA ILE A 67 6.50 -5.67 13.22
C ILE A 67 7.01 -5.28 14.61
N SER A 68 7.47 -4.05 14.83
CA SER A 68 7.94 -3.62 16.16
C SER A 68 6.82 -3.59 17.19
N ILE A 69 5.62 -3.13 16.83
CA ILE A 69 4.43 -3.17 17.69
C ILE A 69 4.08 -4.61 18.07
N PHE A 70 4.11 -5.52 17.10
CA PHE A 70 3.83 -6.93 17.35
C PHE A 70 4.87 -7.59 18.25
N ILE A 71 6.15 -7.33 18.04
CA ILE A 71 7.24 -7.83 18.91
C ILE A 71 7.08 -7.28 20.34
N ASN A 72 6.80 -5.99 20.49
CA ASN A 72 6.54 -5.39 21.80
C ASN A 72 5.33 -6.07 22.47
N PHE A 73 4.24 -6.25 21.72
CA PHE A 73 3.04 -6.89 22.25
C PHE A 73 3.34 -8.29 22.81
N LEU A 74 4.10 -9.12 22.09
CA LEU A 74 4.49 -10.44 22.55
C LEU A 74 5.36 -10.38 23.81
N ALA A 75 6.34 -9.48 23.83
CA ALA A 75 7.23 -9.32 24.99
C ALA A 75 6.46 -8.88 26.25
N PHE A 76 5.55 -7.93 26.11
CA PHE A 76 4.74 -7.45 27.24
C PHE A 76 3.63 -8.42 27.62
N LEU A 77 3.12 -9.25 26.70
CA LEU A 77 2.22 -10.34 27.02
C LEU A 77 2.89 -11.37 27.97
N ILE A 78 4.16 -11.67 27.72
CA ILE A 78 4.95 -12.53 28.60
C ILE A 78 5.11 -11.89 29.99
N LEU A 79 5.45 -10.59 30.05
CA LEU A 79 5.58 -9.87 31.31
C LEU A 79 4.24 -9.82 32.08
N TYR A 80 3.13 -9.57 31.37
CA TYR A 80 1.79 -9.57 31.97
C TYR A 80 1.41 -10.94 32.53
N TRP A 81 1.67 -12.00 31.77
CA TRP A 81 1.40 -13.36 32.23
C TRP A 81 2.18 -13.71 33.51
N MET A 82 3.44 -13.22 33.63
CA MET A 82 4.29 -13.44 34.81
C MET A 82 3.84 -12.65 36.04
N ARG A 83 3.30 -11.46 35.88
CA ARG A 83 3.02 -10.53 36.99
C ARG A 83 1.53 -10.24 37.20
N ARG A 84 0.69 -10.37 36.17
CA ARG A 84 -0.75 -10.07 36.14
C ARG A 84 -1.07 -8.66 36.62
N ASP A 85 -0.20 -7.69 36.37
CA ASP A 85 -0.34 -6.30 36.78
C ASP A 85 -0.80 -5.44 35.58
N ILE A 86 -1.90 -4.71 35.73
CA ILE A 86 -2.46 -3.81 34.72
C ILE A 86 -1.49 -2.69 34.35
N LYS A 87 -0.57 -2.29 35.22
CA LYS A 87 0.46 -1.30 34.95
C LYS A 87 1.34 -1.69 33.76
N ILE A 88 1.51 -2.98 33.49
CA ILE A 88 2.26 -3.50 32.33
C ILE A 88 1.60 -3.09 31.03
N VAL A 89 0.27 -3.00 30.97
CA VAL A 89 -0.46 -2.56 29.77
C VAL A 89 -0.15 -1.08 29.48
N TYR A 90 -0.18 -0.23 30.51
CA TYR A 90 0.18 1.19 30.36
C TYR A 90 1.64 1.36 29.96
N PHE A 91 2.53 0.56 30.55
CA PHE A 91 3.93 0.54 30.17
C PHE A 91 4.11 0.13 28.70
N PHE A 92 3.44 -0.93 28.24
CA PHE A 92 3.47 -1.35 26.83
C PHE A 92 3.06 -0.21 25.88
N LEU A 93 1.95 0.46 26.15
CA LEU A 93 1.47 1.56 25.34
C LEU A 93 2.47 2.72 25.32
N GLY A 94 2.93 3.15 26.48
CA GLY A 94 3.91 4.23 26.61
C GLY A 94 5.24 3.91 25.92
N PHE A 95 5.80 2.72 26.15
CA PHE A 95 7.03 2.26 25.53
C PHE A 95 6.92 2.22 24.01
N THR A 96 5.83 1.67 23.49
CA THR A 96 5.62 1.59 22.03
C THR A 96 5.49 2.98 21.41
N LEU A 97 4.79 3.92 22.04
CA LEU A 97 4.69 5.30 21.58
C LEU A 97 6.05 6.00 21.60
N ILE A 98 6.84 5.86 22.66
CA ILE A 98 8.20 6.40 22.79
C ILE A 98 9.10 5.82 21.70
N GLN A 99 9.02 4.52 21.45
CA GLN A 99 9.78 3.86 20.41
C GLN A 99 9.47 4.41 19.01
N ILE A 100 8.19 4.57 18.68
CA ILE A 100 7.74 5.13 17.42
C ILE A 100 8.22 6.58 17.30
N PHE A 101 8.07 7.38 18.35
CA PHE A 101 8.53 8.77 18.41
C PHE A 101 10.03 8.89 18.12
N PHE A 102 10.88 8.14 18.83
CA PHE A 102 12.32 8.18 18.57
C PHE A 102 12.68 7.71 17.17
N LYS A 103 11.97 6.73 16.62
CA LYS A 103 12.19 6.31 15.25
C LYS A 103 11.90 7.43 14.25
N TYR A 104 10.79 8.15 14.41
CA TYR A 104 10.47 9.31 13.56
C TYR A 104 11.46 10.45 13.75
N LEU A 105 11.80 10.77 15.01
CA LEU A 105 12.75 11.82 15.34
C LEU A 105 14.13 11.57 14.69
N LEU A 106 14.69 10.38 14.88
CA LEU A 106 15.97 10.02 14.32
C LEU A 106 15.94 9.94 12.78
N SER A 107 14.84 9.50 12.18
CA SER A 107 14.68 9.53 10.73
C SER A 107 14.65 10.96 10.16
N PHE A 108 14.16 11.92 10.93
CA PHE A 108 14.15 13.34 10.55
C PHE A 108 15.57 13.91 10.45
N PHE A 109 16.47 13.53 11.35
CA PHE A 109 17.88 13.97 11.33
C PHE A 109 18.74 13.26 10.27
N ASN A 110 18.27 12.13 9.71
CA ASN A 110 19.03 11.36 8.73
C ASN A 110 18.56 11.66 7.27
N LYS A 111 18.29 12.92 6.96
CA LYS A 111 17.83 13.35 5.63
C LYS A 111 19.04 13.66 4.72
N GLU A 112 19.46 12.67 3.95
CA GLU A 112 20.33 12.91 2.78
C GLU A 112 19.48 12.75 1.50
N ASN A 113 19.55 13.70 0.59
CA ASN A 113 18.91 13.62 -0.71
C ASN A 113 19.57 12.51 -1.55
N ILE A 114 18.77 11.61 -2.11
CA ILE A 114 19.26 10.60 -3.04
C ILE A 114 19.48 11.27 -4.39
N ARG A 115 20.73 11.43 -4.79
CA ARG A 115 21.10 11.98 -6.10
C ARG A 115 20.88 10.95 -7.18
N VAL A 116 19.99 11.28 -8.12
CA VAL A 116 19.52 10.38 -9.18
C VAL A 116 20.06 10.83 -10.53
N LEU A 117 20.64 9.88 -11.23
CA LEU A 117 21.05 9.97 -12.63
C LEU A 117 20.11 9.13 -13.49
N ILE A 118 19.64 9.66 -14.62
CA ILE A 118 18.87 8.92 -15.59
C ILE A 118 19.82 8.42 -16.69
N LEU A 119 19.75 7.13 -16.99
CA LEU A 119 20.47 6.52 -18.10
C LEU A 119 19.52 6.35 -19.27
N GLY A 120 19.77 7.11 -20.32
CA GLY A 120 18.98 7.15 -21.54
C GLY A 120 17.99 8.30 -21.62
N TYR A 121 17.49 8.50 -22.82
CA TYR A 121 16.46 9.49 -23.13
C TYR A 121 15.39 8.84 -24.00
N ASP A 122 14.19 8.73 -23.49
CA ASP A 122 12.99 8.30 -24.22
C ASP A 122 11.72 8.73 -23.46
N THR A 123 10.56 8.36 -23.97
CA THR A 123 9.25 8.76 -23.41
C THR A 123 9.10 8.64 -21.88
N PRO A 124 9.67 7.62 -21.17
CA PRO A 124 9.61 7.54 -19.73
C PRO A 124 10.38 8.61 -18.96
N THR A 125 11.35 9.30 -19.58
CA THR A 125 12.23 10.26 -18.89
C THR A 125 11.43 11.36 -18.19
N SER A 126 10.44 11.96 -18.86
CA SER A 126 9.58 12.97 -18.28
C SER A 126 8.72 12.44 -17.11
N LYS A 127 8.25 11.21 -17.21
CA LYS A 127 7.49 10.55 -16.12
C LYS A 127 8.38 10.31 -14.91
N ILE A 128 9.65 9.93 -15.10
CA ILE A 128 10.63 9.76 -14.00
C ILE A 128 10.87 11.11 -13.32
N ILE A 129 11.17 12.15 -14.06
CA ILE A 129 11.44 13.49 -13.52
C ILE A 129 10.22 14.00 -12.75
N ASN A 130 9.02 13.85 -13.29
CA ASN A 130 7.80 14.23 -12.59
C ASN A 130 7.61 13.44 -11.28
N ALA A 131 7.92 12.14 -11.27
CA ALA A 131 7.85 11.32 -10.07
C ALA A 131 8.90 11.72 -9.02
N LEU A 132 10.11 12.08 -9.44
CA LEU A 132 11.17 12.61 -8.57
C LEU A 132 10.74 13.94 -7.94
N ASN A 133 10.20 14.86 -8.73
CA ASN A 133 9.78 16.20 -8.28
C ASN A 133 8.58 16.16 -7.32
N LYS A 134 7.63 15.22 -7.50
CA LYS A 134 6.50 15.03 -6.59
C LYS A 134 6.92 14.68 -5.16
N LYS A 135 8.12 14.13 -4.99
CA LYS A 135 8.64 13.70 -3.67
C LYS A 135 9.68 14.68 -3.15
N ASN A 136 9.28 15.93 -3.02
CA ASN A 136 10.09 17.01 -2.46
C ASN A 136 11.00 16.50 -1.33
N ASN A 137 12.29 16.79 -1.45
CA ASN A 137 13.36 16.50 -0.49
C ASN A 137 13.80 15.05 -0.31
N LYS A 138 13.32 14.07 -1.11
CA LYS A 138 13.85 12.70 -1.08
C LYS A 138 14.86 12.47 -2.17
N TYR A 139 14.55 12.94 -3.36
CA TYR A 139 15.36 12.78 -4.57
C TYR A 139 15.82 14.13 -5.08
N GLU A 140 17.07 14.15 -5.55
CA GLU A 140 17.67 15.25 -6.30
C GLU A 140 17.96 14.74 -7.70
N TYR A 141 17.20 15.19 -8.68
CA TYR A 141 17.49 14.90 -10.08
C TYR A 141 18.73 15.68 -10.50
N VAL A 142 19.81 14.98 -10.83
CA VAL A 142 21.10 15.62 -11.19
C VAL A 142 21.17 15.84 -12.68
N GLY A 143 20.74 14.86 -13.48
CA GLY A 143 20.78 14.95 -14.93
C GLY A 143 20.63 13.58 -15.59
N TYR A 144 20.89 13.55 -16.90
CA TYR A 144 20.85 12.32 -17.68
C TYR A 144 22.14 12.12 -18.49
N VAL A 145 22.43 10.87 -18.79
CA VAL A 145 23.50 10.44 -19.71
C VAL A 145 22.88 9.72 -20.90
N HIS A 146 23.32 10.08 -22.11
CA HIS A 146 22.89 9.47 -23.36
C HIS A 146 24.02 9.60 -24.40
N GLU A 147 23.97 8.83 -25.49
CA GLU A 147 25.01 8.92 -26.55
C GLU A 147 25.00 10.28 -27.24
N GLU A 148 23.84 10.86 -27.42
CA GLU A 148 23.64 12.18 -28.01
C GLU A 148 22.94 13.11 -27.03
N LYS A 149 23.18 14.42 -27.17
CA LYS A 149 22.48 15.43 -26.38
C LYS A 149 21.10 15.65 -26.99
N GLU A 150 20.09 15.48 -26.18
CA GLU A 150 18.69 15.71 -26.51
C GLU A 150 18.20 17.06 -25.99
N GLU A 151 16.95 17.43 -26.28
CA GLU A 151 16.35 18.73 -25.91
C GLU A 151 16.11 18.95 -24.40
N LEU A 152 16.38 17.92 -23.57
CA LEU A 152 16.20 18.02 -22.13
C LEU A 152 17.39 18.72 -21.46
N ASP A 153 17.08 19.56 -20.49
CA ASP A 153 18.11 20.20 -19.64
C ASP A 153 18.86 19.17 -18.78
N ASN A 154 20.09 19.54 -18.38
CA ASN A 154 20.97 18.72 -17.54
C ASN A 154 21.54 17.46 -18.20
N TYR A 155 21.92 17.57 -19.49
CA TYR A 155 22.79 16.58 -20.11
C TYR A 155 24.17 16.61 -19.48
N LEU A 156 24.66 15.47 -19.00
CA LEU A 156 25.94 15.38 -18.27
C LEU A 156 27.05 14.75 -19.08
N GLY A 157 26.75 14.01 -20.14
CA GLY A 157 27.73 13.37 -21.00
C GLY A 157 27.28 12.03 -21.57
N LYS A 158 28.23 11.32 -22.19
CA LYS A 158 28.01 9.99 -22.76
C LYS A 158 28.03 8.92 -21.67
N VAL A 159 27.50 7.75 -22.01
CA VAL A 159 27.51 6.59 -21.12
C VAL A 159 28.94 6.10 -20.85
N SER A 160 29.88 6.31 -21.77
CA SER A 160 31.32 6.04 -21.56
C SER A 160 31.90 6.76 -20.34
N ASP A 161 31.39 7.93 -20.01
CA ASP A 161 31.91 8.82 -18.97
C ASP A 161 31.18 8.64 -17.62
N ILE A 162 30.29 7.64 -17.52
CA ILE A 162 29.37 7.46 -16.39
C ILE A 162 30.10 7.29 -15.04
N GLU A 163 31.27 6.63 -15.00
CA GLU A 163 32.02 6.43 -13.77
C GLU A 163 32.60 7.77 -13.22
N GLU A 164 33.05 8.66 -14.11
CA GLU A 164 33.50 10.01 -13.75
C GLU A 164 32.34 10.89 -13.28
N ILE A 165 31.21 10.84 -14.00
CA ILE A 165 29.99 11.55 -13.68
C ILE A 165 29.48 11.14 -12.27
N ILE A 166 29.45 9.85 -11.97
CA ILE A 166 29.03 9.31 -10.67
C ILE A 166 29.90 9.87 -9.53
N LYS A 167 31.21 9.88 -9.71
CA LYS A 167 32.16 10.40 -8.71
C LYS A 167 32.02 11.92 -8.54
N LYS A 168 31.96 12.65 -9.66
CA LYS A 168 31.88 14.12 -9.68
C LYS A 168 30.60 14.62 -9.01
N TYR A 169 29.47 14.02 -9.32
CA TYR A 169 28.14 14.45 -8.84
C TYR A 169 27.65 13.66 -7.63
N GLN A 170 28.44 12.69 -7.12
CA GLN A 170 28.08 11.85 -5.98
C GLN A 170 26.72 11.15 -6.18
N ILE A 171 26.53 10.48 -7.30
CA ILE A 171 25.30 9.80 -7.66
C ILE A 171 25.07 8.59 -6.73
N HIS A 172 23.86 8.46 -6.21
CA HIS A 172 23.47 7.38 -5.32
C HIS A 172 22.58 6.33 -6.03
N GLN A 173 21.82 6.76 -7.04
CA GLN A 173 20.90 5.90 -7.77
C GLN A 173 20.91 6.22 -9.26
N ILE A 174 20.87 5.16 -10.06
CA ILE A 174 20.70 5.24 -11.51
C ILE A 174 19.36 4.62 -11.90
N ILE A 175 18.60 5.32 -12.76
CA ILE A 175 17.35 4.83 -13.32
C ILE A 175 17.53 4.74 -14.84
N PHE A 176 17.40 3.54 -15.41
CA PHE A 176 17.44 3.38 -16.85
C PHE A 176 16.02 3.37 -17.44
N THR A 177 15.89 3.99 -18.62
CA THR A 177 14.60 4.26 -19.24
C THR A 177 14.09 3.10 -20.08
N SER A 178 14.98 2.24 -20.61
CA SER A 178 14.59 1.09 -21.42
C SER A 178 15.50 -0.14 -21.25
N ARG A 179 14.95 -1.32 -21.50
CA ARG A 179 15.71 -2.59 -21.48
C ARG A 179 16.75 -2.68 -22.59
N LYS A 180 16.58 -1.92 -23.70
CA LYS A 180 17.55 -1.85 -24.77
C LYS A 180 18.89 -1.30 -24.26
N GLN A 181 18.84 -0.28 -23.42
CA GLN A 181 20.02 0.31 -22.81
C GLN A 181 20.70 -0.65 -21.83
N VAL A 182 19.92 -1.44 -21.07
CA VAL A 182 20.50 -2.47 -20.19
C VAL A 182 21.31 -3.49 -20.97
N LYS A 183 20.80 -3.96 -22.12
CA LYS A 183 21.55 -4.89 -22.98
C LYS A 183 22.84 -4.27 -23.52
N LEU A 184 22.82 -3.00 -23.89
CA LEU A 184 23.97 -2.31 -24.49
C LEU A 184 25.07 -2.06 -23.44
N TYR A 185 24.70 -1.78 -22.18
CA TYR A 185 25.63 -1.36 -21.11
C TYR A 185 25.62 -2.31 -19.93
N ALA A 186 25.28 -3.59 -20.14
CA ALA A 186 25.08 -4.58 -19.09
C ALA A 186 26.28 -4.66 -18.12
N ASP A 187 27.50 -4.77 -18.66
CA ASP A 187 28.71 -4.92 -17.86
C ASP A 187 28.99 -3.69 -17.01
N THR A 188 28.78 -2.49 -17.55
CA THR A 188 28.93 -1.22 -16.81
C THR A 188 27.89 -1.13 -15.72
N ILE A 189 26.63 -1.44 -16.00
CA ILE A 189 25.54 -1.42 -15.01
C ILE A 189 25.81 -2.41 -13.87
N VAL A 190 26.28 -3.62 -14.18
CA VAL A 190 26.64 -4.63 -13.17
C VAL A 190 27.78 -4.13 -12.30
N LYS A 191 28.85 -3.59 -12.87
CA LYS A 191 29.98 -3.00 -12.10
C LYS A 191 29.49 -1.92 -11.15
N LEU A 192 28.63 -1.00 -11.62
CA LEU A 192 28.08 0.08 -10.81
C LEU A 192 27.20 -0.45 -9.67
N LYS A 193 26.38 -1.45 -9.94
CA LYS A 193 25.56 -2.10 -8.91
C LYS A 193 26.42 -2.77 -7.84
N LEU A 194 27.48 -3.45 -8.25
CA LEU A 194 28.43 -4.10 -7.32
C LEU A 194 29.27 -3.08 -6.52
N SER A 195 29.50 -1.87 -7.06
CA SER A 195 30.15 -0.76 -6.33
C SER A 195 29.24 -0.04 -5.34
N GLY A 196 27.98 -0.50 -5.18
CA GLY A 196 27.05 0.03 -4.19
C GLY A 196 26.10 1.12 -4.72
N ILE A 197 26.11 1.43 -6.01
CA ILE A 197 25.13 2.33 -6.63
C ILE A 197 23.80 1.59 -6.76
N ALA A 198 22.70 2.20 -6.31
CA ALA A 198 21.38 1.64 -6.53
C ALA A 198 21.01 1.76 -8.02
N VAL A 199 20.66 0.65 -8.63
CA VAL A 199 20.25 0.62 -10.03
C VAL A 199 18.84 0.06 -10.15
N SER A 200 17.96 0.75 -10.84
CA SER A 200 16.57 0.35 -11.08
C SER A 200 16.14 0.68 -12.51
N ASP A 201 15.23 -0.12 -13.02
CA ASP A 201 14.51 0.25 -14.23
C ASP A 201 13.39 1.25 -13.91
N TYR A 202 12.89 1.89 -14.94
CA TYR A 202 11.79 2.85 -14.85
C TYR A 202 10.53 2.25 -14.17
N LEU A 203 10.14 1.04 -14.61
CA LEU A 203 8.93 0.40 -14.05
C LEU A 203 9.10 0.07 -12.57
N GLY A 204 10.21 -0.52 -12.19
CA GLY A 204 10.51 -0.83 -10.79
C GLY A 204 10.65 0.42 -9.91
N PHE A 205 11.16 1.53 -10.48
CA PHE A 205 11.20 2.81 -9.77
C PHE A 205 9.80 3.36 -9.50
N LEU A 206 8.92 3.42 -10.51
CA LEU A 206 7.54 3.89 -10.34
C LEU A 206 6.76 3.00 -9.37
N GLU A 207 6.90 1.69 -9.53
CA GLU A 207 6.25 0.72 -8.68
C GLU A 207 6.62 0.92 -7.20
N LYS A 208 7.90 1.08 -6.91
CA LYS A 208 8.40 1.33 -5.56
C LYS A 208 7.96 2.68 -4.99
N GLU A 209 7.96 3.73 -5.79
CA GLU A 209 7.76 5.09 -5.32
C GLU A 209 6.32 5.57 -5.39
N GLU A 210 5.56 5.16 -6.38
CA GLU A 210 4.17 5.59 -6.55
C GLU A 210 3.16 4.50 -6.13
N GLY A 211 3.61 3.26 -5.93
CA GLY A 211 2.72 2.15 -5.58
C GLY A 211 1.74 1.80 -6.69
N LYS A 212 2.20 1.91 -7.95
CA LYS A 212 1.42 1.60 -9.16
C LYS A 212 2.31 1.02 -10.25
N VAL A 213 1.72 0.33 -11.20
CA VAL A 213 2.38 -0.27 -12.36
C VAL A 213 1.95 0.48 -13.62
N ASP A 214 2.88 0.85 -14.50
CA ASP A 214 2.54 1.53 -15.76
C ASP A 214 1.94 0.54 -16.77
N VAL A 215 0.61 0.56 -16.91
CA VAL A 215 -0.16 -0.37 -17.75
C VAL A 215 0.23 -0.28 -19.23
N ASP A 216 0.66 0.89 -19.72
CA ASP A 216 1.09 1.08 -21.11
C ASP A 216 2.38 0.31 -21.46
N LYS A 217 3.12 -0.12 -20.46
CA LYS A 217 4.41 -0.82 -20.61
C LYS A 217 4.36 -2.29 -20.20
N ILE A 218 3.17 -2.79 -19.82
CA ILE A 218 2.97 -4.20 -19.45
C ILE A 218 2.77 -5.01 -20.74
N ASP A 219 3.66 -5.95 -20.97
CA ASP A 219 3.52 -7.02 -21.93
C ASP A 219 3.51 -8.41 -21.24
N SER A 220 3.23 -9.45 -21.99
CA SER A 220 3.27 -10.82 -21.47
C SER A 220 4.66 -11.19 -20.92
N LEU A 221 5.71 -10.66 -21.53
CA LEU A 221 7.08 -10.88 -21.08
C LEU A 221 7.34 -10.21 -19.72
N TRP A 222 6.80 -9.02 -19.50
CA TRP A 222 6.90 -8.35 -18.19
C TRP A 222 6.21 -9.18 -17.10
N VAL A 223 5.01 -9.72 -17.36
CA VAL A 223 4.30 -10.57 -16.38
C VAL A 223 5.12 -11.82 -16.04
N LEU A 224 5.78 -12.44 -17.04
CA LEU A 224 6.60 -13.64 -16.85
C LEU A 224 7.91 -13.36 -16.10
N MET A 225 8.55 -12.22 -16.37
CA MET A 225 9.89 -11.89 -15.88
C MET A 225 9.91 -11.08 -14.58
N THR A 226 8.75 -10.56 -14.16
CA THR A 226 8.70 -9.74 -12.96
C THR A 226 8.54 -10.59 -11.71
N ASP A 227 9.27 -10.25 -10.67
CA ASP A 227 9.05 -10.83 -9.35
C ASP A 227 7.70 -10.35 -8.79
N GLY A 228 7.04 -11.19 -8.05
CA GLY A 228 5.71 -10.94 -7.50
C GLY A 228 4.69 -11.93 -8.05
N PHE A 229 3.41 -11.63 -7.90
CA PHE A 229 2.32 -12.57 -8.21
C PHE A 229 2.42 -13.92 -7.47
N THR A 230 3.33 -14.03 -6.49
CA THR A 230 3.62 -15.27 -5.74
C THR A 230 2.58 -15.58 -4.68
N SER A 231 1.78 -14.59 -4.28
CA SER A 231 0.69 -14.76 -3.31
C SER A 231 -0.34 -15.82 -3.75
N PHE A 232 -0.43 -16.09 -5.06
CA PHE A 232 -1.31 -17.12 -5.61
C PHE A 232 -0.95 -18.53 -5.17
N ASN A 233 0.32 -18.80 -4.88
CA ASN A 233 0.80 -20.14 -4.53
C ASN A 233 1.06 -20.33 -3.02
N ASN A 234 1.05 -19.26 -2.23
CA ASN A 234 1.31 -19.36 -0.80
C ASN A 234 0.03 -19.66 -0.02
N GLY A 235 -0.22 -20.95 0.28
CA GLY A 235 -1.39 -21.40 1.03
C GLY A 235 -1.51 -20.79 2.42
N LEU A 236 -0.39 -20.48 3.10
CA LEU A 236 -0.39 -19.83 4.41
C LEU A 236 -0.88 -18.38 4.31
N GLN A 237 -0.38 -17.62 3.34
CA GLN A 237 -0.84 -16.23 3.11
C GLN A 237 -2.35 -16.17 2.82
N LYS A 238 -2.86 -17.09 2.00
CA LYS A 238 -4.30 -17.18 1.71
C LYS A 238 -5.13 -17.45 2.98
N ARG A 239 -4.65 -18.35 3.85
CA ARG A 239 -5.32 -18.65 5.13
C ARG A 239 -5.29 -17.47 6.09
N ILE A 240 -4.14 -16.79 6.22
CA ILE A 240 -3.99 -15.59 7.06
C ILE A 240 -4.93 -14.49 6.56
N LYS A 241 -4.94 -14.22 5.25
CA LYS A 241 -5.84 -13.24 4.66
C LYS A 241 -7.30 -13.61 4.90
N ARG A 242 -7.67 -14.87 4.73
CA ARG A 242 -9.04 -15.33 4.98
C ARG A 242 -9.44 -15.16 6.46
N ALA A 243 -8.55 -15.48 7.39
CA ALA A 243 -8.77 -15.26 8.82
C ALA A 243 -8.97 -13.78 9.13
N PHE A 244 -8.13 -12.91 8.54
CA PHE A 244 -8.26 -11.45 8.66
C PHE A 244 -9.62 -10.95 8.13
N ASP A 245 -10.03 -11.40 6.94
CA ASP A 245 -11.33 -11.07 6.35
C ASP A 245 -12.49 -11.50 7.26
N LEU A 246 -12.46 -12.71 7.81
CA LEU A 246 -13.51 -13.22 8.71
C LEU A 246 -13.57 -12.45 10.02
N ILE A 247 -12.43 -12.15 10.63
CA ILE A 247 -12.35 -11.36 11.86
C ILE A 247 -12.94 -9.96 11.63
N LEU A 248 -12.54 -9.28 10.56
CA LEU A 248 -13.10 -7.98 10.20
C LEU A 248 -14.59 -8.05 9.89
N ALA A 249 -15.05 -9.10 9.17
CA ALA A 249 -16.47 -9.29 8.85
C ALA A 249 -17.32 -9.42 10.11
N VAL A 250 -16.87 -10.18 11.09
CA VAL A 250 -17.58 -10.37 12.37
C VAL A 250 -17.58 -9.06 13.16
N ILE A 251 -16.44 -8.40 13.31
CA ILE A 251 -16.32 -7.15 14.07
C ILE A 251 -17.17 -6.04 13.43
N ILE A 252 -16.93 -5.74 12.14
CA ILE A 252 -17.65 -4.67 11.46
C ILE A 252 -19.14 -5.02 11.33
N GLY A 253 -19.47 -6.28 11.06
CA GLY A 253 -20.85 -6.76 10.99
C GLY A 253 -21.60 -6.55 12.30
N ALA A 254 -21.01 -6.93 13.44
CA ALA A 254 -21.63 -6.75 14.77
C ALA A 254 -21.86 -5.25 15.08
N PHE A 255 -20.84 -4.40 14.85
CA PHE A 255 -20.97 -2.96 15.12
C PHE A 255 -21.91 -2.24 14.14
N SER A 256 -22.00 -2.69 12.89
CA SER A 256 -22.87 -2.09 11.88
C SER A 256 -24.32 -2.61 11.93
N LEU A 257 -24.59 -3.71 12.63
CA LEU A 257 -25.93 -4.34 12.66
C LEU A 257 -27.05 -3.36 13.05
N PRO A 258 -26.93 -2.52 14.12
CA PRO A 258 -27.96 -1.54 14.46
C PRO A 258 -28.20 -0.54 13.31
N ILE A 259 -27.13 -0.07 12.67
CA ILE A 259 -27.20 0.88 11.55
C ILE A 259 -27.88 0.21 10.35
N MET A 260 -27.58 -1.06 10.08
CA MET A 260 -28.21 -1.83 9.00
C MET A 260 -29.72 -2.01 9.25
N LEU A 261 -30.15 -2.30 10.46
CA LEU A 261 -31.56 -2.44 10.81
C LEU A 261 -32.31 -1.11 10.63
N ILE A 262 -31.77 -0.02 11.13
CA ILE A 262 -32.34 1.33 10.98
C ILE A 262 -32.45 1.68 9.48
N SER A 263 -31.37 1.45 8.73
CA SER A 263 -31.34 1.71 7.28
C SER A 263 -32.39 0.91 6.53
N ALA A 264 -32.57 -0.37 6.89
CA ALA A 264 -33.58 -1.24 6.29
C ALA A 264 -35.00 -0.68 6.47
N ILE A 265 -35.32 -0.16 7.66
CA ILE A 265 -36.61 0.46 7.99
C ILE A 265 -36.79 1.74 7.15
N ILE A 266 -35.80 2.63 7.13
CA ILE A 266 -35.89 3.90 6.40
C ILE A 266 -36.06 3.65 4.89
N ILE A 267 -35.30 2.71 4.30
CA ILE A 267 -35.42 2.36 2.87
C ILE A 267 -36.85 1.87 2.55
N LYS A 268 -37.45 1.09 3.44
CA LYS A 268 -38.80 0.55 3.22
C LYS A 268 -39.87 1.61 3.32
N LEU A 269 -39.67 2.62 4.18
CA LEU A 269 -40.57 3.75 4.36
C LEU A 269 -40.43 4.78 3.24
N GLU A 270 -39.20 4.99 2.73
CA GLU A 270 -38.93 5.99 1.68
C GLU A 270 -39.52 5.59 0.31
N SER A 271 -39.46 4.32 -0.04
CA SER A 271 -39.94 3.86 -1.35
C SER A 271 -40.35 2.38 -1.36
N PRO A 272 -41.37 1.99 -2.15
CA PRO A 272 -41.79 0.61 -2.28
C PRO A 272 -40.71 -0.24 -2.98
N GLY A 273 -40.60 -1.52 -2.57
CA GLY A 273 -39.69 -2.49 -3.19
C GLY A 273 -38.75 -3.22 -2.21
N PRO A 274 -37.75 -3.96 -2.69
CA PRO A 274 -36.83 -4.73 -1.86
C PRO A 274 -35.87 -3.79 -1.13
N ILE A 275 -35.43 -4.19 0.09
CA ILE A 275 -34.45 -3.46 0.90
C ILE A 275 -33.05 -3.66 0.32
N ILE A 276 -32.75 -4.90 -0.07
CA ILE A 276 -31.46 -5.31 -0.65
C ILE A 276 -31.58 -5.34 -2.17
N TYR A 277 -30.62 -4.73 -2.83
CA TYR A 277 -30.39 -4.81 -4.26
C TYR A 277 -29.19 -5.71 -4.54
N SER A 278 -29.38 -6.69 -5.43
CA SER A 278 -28.32 -7.62 -5.82
C SER A 278 -27.98 -7.39 -7.29
N GLN A 279 -26.68 -7.32 -7.59
CA GLN A 279 -26.18 -7.06 -8.93
C GLN A 279 -25.04 -8.00 -9.30
N ALA A 280 -25.12 -8.62 -10.47
CA ALA A 280 -24.06 -9.47 -11.01
C ALA A 280 -22.77 -8.67 -11.23
N ARG A 281 -21.66 -9.20 -10.79
CA ARG A 281 -20.30 -8.65 -10.89
C ARG A 281 -19.31 -9.76 -11.18
N ILE A 282 -18.17 -9.38 -11.73
CA ILE A 282 -17.07 -10.30 -12.00
C ILE A 282 -16.12 -10.33 -10.81
N GLY A 283 -15.84 -11.55 -10.35
CA GLY A 283 -14.99 -11.86 -9.21
C GLY A 283 -13.71 -12.60 -9.57
N GLU A 284 -13.22 -13.38 -8.60
CA GLU A 284 -11.98 -14.16 -8.72
C GLU A 284 -12.07 -15.16 -9.88
N TYR A 285 -11.02 -15.23 -10.71
CA TYR A 285 -10.92 -16.06 -11.92
C TYR A 285 -12.07 -15.80 -12.91
N GLN A 286 -12.52 -14.55 -13.01
CA GLN A 286 -13.59 -14.11 -13.93
C GLN A 286 -14.94 -14.78 -13.65
N LYS A 287 -15.15 -15.37 -12.46
CA LYS A 287 -16.42 -15.98 -12.09
C LYS A 287 -17.44 -14.92 -11.71
N GLU A 288 -18.63 -15.03 -12.26
CA GLU A 288 -19.73 -14.16 -11.88
C GLU A 288 -20.23 -14.47 -10.47
N PHE A 289 -20.54 -13.41 -9.70
CA PHE A 289 -21.19 -13.50 -8.40
C PHE A 289 -22.09 -12.28 -8.17
N TYR A 290 -22.97 -12.35 -7.16
CA TYR A 290 -23.91 -11.28 -6.86
C TYR A 290 -23.47 -10.46 -5.68
N VAL A 291 -23.18 -9.17 -5.92
CA VAL A 291 -22.90 -8.19 -4.87
C VAL A 291 -24.21 -7.73 -4.25
N HIS A 292 -24.30 -7.77 -2.91
CA HIS A 292 -25.46 -7.32 -2.15
C HIS A 292 -25.25 -5.91 -1.60
N LYS A 293 -26.21 -5.01 -1.87
CA LYS A 293 -26.19 -3.62 -1.38
C LYS A 293 -27.56 -3.22 -0.85
N PHE A 294 -27.60 -2.20 0.01
CA PHE A 294 -28.85 -1.53 0.26
C PHE A 294 -29.32 -0.79 -1.00
N ARG A 295 -30.61 -0.83 -1.24
CA ARG A 295 -31.20 -0.08 -2.34
C ARG A 295 -31.06 1.42 -2.07
N SER A 296 -30.27 2.12 -2.85
CA SER A 296 -30.02 3.56 -2.80
C SER A 296 -30.64 4.33 -3.98
N MET A 297 -31.26 3.60 -4.91
CA MET A 297 -31.93 4.16 -6.11
C MET A 297 -33.39 3.70 -6.21
N ARG A 298 -34.19 4.39 -7.02
CA ARG A 298 -35.56 3.99 -7.35
C ARG A 298 -35.56 2.65 -8.11
N ASN A 299 -36.66 1.90 -8.02
CA ASN A 299 -36.76 0.57 -8.66
C ASN A 299 -36.63 0.59 -10.19
N ASP A 300 -36.94 1.73 -10.83
CA ASP A 300 -36.87 1.92 -12.27
C ASP A 300 -35.53 2.49 -12.77
N ALA A 301 -34.56 2.59 -11.89
CA ALA A 301 -33.27 3.25 -12.16
C ALA A 301 -32.48 2.65 -13.34
N GLU A 302 -32.65 1.35 -13.64
CA GLU A 302 -31.94 0.64 -14.72
C GLU A 302 -32.86 0.19 -15.88
N LYS A 303 -34.09 0.73 -16.01
CA LYS A 303 -34.96 0.38 -17.13
C LYS A 303 -34.34 0.62 -18.51
N ASN A 304 -33.45 1.59 -18.62
CA ASN A 304 -32.76 1.94 -19.87
C ASN A 304 -31.33 1.36 -19.94
N GLY A 305 -31.10 0.23 -19.29
CA GLY A 305 -29.81 -0.46 -19.29
C GLY A 305 -28.80 0.02 -18.25
N ALA A 306 -27.62 -0.57 -18.29
CA ALA A 306 -26.52 -0.26 -17.40
C ALA A 306 -25.93 1.12 -17.73
N LYS A 307 -25.83 2.00 -16.72
CA LYS A 307 -25.18 3.30 -16.85
C LYS A 307 -24.20 3.49 -15.71
N TRP A 308 -23.09 4.12 -15.98
CA TRP A 308 -22.15 4.55 -14.96
C TRP A 308 -22.82 5.57 -14.03
N ALA A 309 -22.47 5.52 -12.75
CA ALA A 309 -22.99 6.47 -11.78
C ALA A 309 -22.36 7.85 -12.04
N VAL A 310 -23.18 8.88 -12.11
CA VAL A 310 -22.76 10.26 -12.27
C VAL A 310 -22.95 11.02 -10.95
N GLU A 311 -22.28 12.17 -10.84
CA GLU A 311 -22.47 13.05 -9.70
C GLU A 311 -23.89 13.63 -9.73
N ASN A 312 -24.55 13.68 -8.57
CA ASN A 312 -25.94 14.12 -8.43
C ASN A 312 -26.96 13.33 -9.30
N ASP A 313 -26.77 12.02 -9.41
CA ASP A 313 -27.62 11.12 -10.18
C ASP A 313 -29.10 11.21 -9.72
N PRO A 314 -30.04 11.63 -10.61
CA PRO A 314 -31.47 11.85 -10.24
C PRO A 314 -32.20 10.55 -9.88
N ARG A 315 -31.61 9.39 -10.13
CA ARG A 315 -32.16 8.07 -9.76
C ARG A 315 -31.99 7.76 -8.29
N VAL A 316 -31.10 8.49 -7.58
CA VAL A 316 -30.76 8.25 -6.17
C VAL A 316 -31.84 8.84 -5.27
N THR A 317 -32.30 8.08 -4.27
CA THR A 317 -33.24 8.57 -3.26
C THR A 317 -32.56 9.52 -2.26
N LYS A 318 -33.32 10.28 -1.47
CA LYS A 318 -32.75 11.21 -0.47
C LYS A 318 -31.87 10.46 0.55
N TYR A 319 -32.41 9.40 1.14
CA TYR A 319 -31.65 8.55 2.07
C TYR A 319 -30.55 7.77 1.36
N GLY A 320 -30.80 7.35 0.13
CA GLY A 320 -29.79 6.72 -0.74
C GLY A 320 -28.55 7.59 -0.94
N ASN A 321 -28.74 8.91 -1.09
CA ASN A 321 -27.60 9.84 -1.20
C ASN A 321 -26.77 9.91 0.09
N PHE A 322 -27.43 9.93 1.25
CA PHE A 322 -26.75 9.84 2.55
C PHE A 322 -25.98 8.53 2.69
N MET A 323 -26.62 7.38 2.39
CA MET A 323 -25.99 6.07 2.46
C MET A 323 -24.77 5.96 1.56
N ARG A 324 -24.82 6.49 0.34
CA ARG A 324 -23.70 6.49 -0.60
C ARG A 324 -22.53 7.34 -0.12
N LYS A 325 -22.77 8.49 0.48
CA LYS A 325 -21.73 9.36 1.07
C LYS A 325 -21.05 8.70 2.27
N THR A 326 -21.81 7.96 3.06
CA THR A 326 -21.32 7.27 4.27
C THR A 326 -20.91 5.82 4.04
N ARG A 327 -21.07 5.31 2.80
CA ARG A 327 -20.83 3.90 2.43
C ARG A 327 -21.70 2.88 3.18
N ILE A 328 -22.76 3.32 3.84
CA ILE A 328 -23.74 2.45 4.51
C ILE A 328 -24.41 1.50 3.51
N ASP A 329 -24.63 1.96 2.27
CA ASP A 329 -25.20 1.13 1.19
C ASP A 329 -24.38 -0.10 0.86
N GLU A 330 -23.10 -0.12 1.18
CA GLU A 330 -22.19 -1.25 0.90
C GLU A 330 -22.09 -2.25 2.07
N LEU A 331 -22.65 -1.97 3.24
CA LEU A 331 -22.57 -2.85 4.42
C LEU A 331 -23.10 -4.29 4.17
N PRO A 332 -24.16 -4.52 3.38
CA PRO A 332 -24.61 -5.88 3.08
C PRO A 332 -23.58 -6.75 2.34
N GLN A 333 -22.55 -6.16 1.73
CA GLN A 333 -21.43 -6.91 1.11
C GLN A 333 -20.58 -7.68 2.12
N ILE A 334 -20.70 -7.38 3.43
CA ILE A 334 -20.10 -8.21 4.50
C ILE A 334 -20.55 -9.68 4.33
N TRP A 335 -21.78 -9.91 3.87
CA TRP A 335 -22.28 -11.25 3.57
C TRP A 335 -21.48 -11.93 2.43
N ASN A 336 -21.10 -11.20 1.38
CA ASN A 336 -20.25 -11.74 0.32
C ASN A 336 -18.84 -12.08 0.84
N VAL A 337 -18.32 -11.28 1.79
CA VAL A 337 -17.05 -11.59 2.47
C VAL A 337 -17.18 -12.86 3.30
N LEU A 338 -18.25 -13.01 4.09
CA LEU A 338 -18.47 -14.21 4.91
C LEU A 338 -18.62 -15.48 4.05
N LYS A 339 -19.30 -15.40 2.90
CA LYS A 339 -19.38 -16.49 1.92
C LYS A 339 -18.04 -16.80 1.24
N GLY A 340 -17.11 -15.86 1.20
CA GLY A 340 -15.83 -15.99 0.53
C GLY A 340 -15.84 -15.64 -0.96
N GLU A 341 -16.90 -15.02 -1.45
CA GLU A 341 -17.03 -14.47 -2.82
C GLU A 341 -16.20 -13.16 -2.95
N MET A 342 -16.05 -12.44 -1.83
CA MET A 342 -15.26 -11.22 -1.71
C MET A 342 -14.25 -11.29 -0.55
N SER A 343 -13.31 -10.38 -0.55
CA SER A 343 -12.44 -10.02 0.56
C SER A 343 -12.78 -8.60 1.04
N PHE A 344 -12.34 -8.20 2.23
CA PHE A 344 -12.39 -6.79 2.61
C PHE A 344 -11.52 -5.94 1.67
N ILE A 345 -10.35 -6.45 1.30
CA ILE A 345 -9.37 -5.71 0.52
C ILE A 345 -9.04 -6.46 -0.77
N GLY A 346 -9.26 -5.78 -1.88
CA GLY A 346 -9.06 -6.28 -3.24
C GLY A 346 -9.51 -5.27 -4.29
N PRO A 347 -9.33 -5.57 -5.57
CA PRO A 347 -9.87 -4.76 -6.66
C PRO A 347 -11.39 -4.64 -6.58
N ARG A 348 -11.94 -3.46 -6.86
CA ARG A 348 -13.40 -3.28 -6.86
C ARG A 348 -14.05 -4.09 -7.98
N PRO A 349 -15.09 -4.92 -7.69
CA PRO A 349 -15.71 -5.74 -8.72
C PRO A 349 -16.51 -4.89 -9.71
N GLU A 350 -16.36 -5.18 -11.01
CA GLU A 350 -17.04 -4.48 -12.10
C GLU A 350 -18.09 -5.35 -12.80
N ARG A 351 -18.99 -4.72 -13.55
CA ARG A 351 -20.00 -5.39 -14.37
C ARG A 351 -19.38 -5.88 -15.68
N GLN A 352 -19.77 -7.06 -16.15
CA GLN A 352 -19.26 -7.62 -17.40
C GLN A 352 -19.44 -6.66 -18.60
N VAL A 353 -20.53 -5.92 -18.64
CA VAL A 353 -20.80 -4.95 -19.72
C VAL A 353 -19.70 -3.88 -19.78
N PHE A 354 -19.31 -3.34 -18.62
CA PHE A 354 -18.22 -2.33 -18.55
C PHE A 354 -16.84 -2.95 -18.81
N ILE A 355 -16.60 -4.17 -18.33
CA ILE A 355 -15.36 -4.89 -18.61
C ILE A 355 -15.16 -5.03 -20.12
N ASN A 356 -16.20 -5.44 -20.85
CA ASN A 356 -16.16 -5.61 -22.30
C ASN A 356 -15.85 -4.31 -23.05
N GLU A 357 -16.28 -3.17 -22.50
CA GLU A 357 -15.96 -1.84 -23.07
C GLU A 357 -14.51 -1.46 -22.76
N ILE A 358 -14.09 -1.64 -21.52
CA ILE A 358 -12.75 -1.26 -21.06
C ILE A 358 -11.66 -2.10 -21.76
N GLU A 359 -11.88 -3.39 -21.94
CA GLU A 359 -10.91 -4.30 -22.57
C GLU A 359 -10.59 -3.96 -24.02
N LYS A 360 -11.49 -3.26 -24.72
CA LYS A 360 -11.22 -2.80 -26.08
C LYS A 360 -10.09 -1.78 -26.15
N GLU A 361 -9.93 -0.97 -25.11
CA GLU A 361 -8.96 0.13 -25.04
C GLU A 361 -7.82 -0.11 -24.03
N VAL A 362 -8.06 -0.96 -23.03
CA VAL A 362 -7.11 -1.23 -21.95
C VAL A 362 -6.72 -2.71 -21.93
N PRO A 363 -5.64 -3.08 -22.62
CA PRO A 363 -5.13 -4.45 -22.61
C PRO A 363 -4.83 -4.93 -21.18
N ASN A 364 -4.98 -6.24 -20.97
CA ASN A 364 -4.67 -6.89 -19.70
C ASN A 364 -5.56 -6.44 -18.50
N TYR A 365 -6.71 -5.80 -18.75
CA TYR A 365 -7.63 -5.38 -17.69
C TYR A 365 -8.06 -6.56 -16.79
N ASN A 366 -8.19 -7.75 -17.35
CA ASN A 366 -8.58 -8.97 -16.66
C ASN A 366 -7.55 -9.52 -15.66
N LEU A 367 -6.30 -9.06 -15.68
CA LEU A 367 -5.28 -9.47 -14.70
C LEU A 367 -5.70 -9.13 -13.25
N ARG A 368 -6.54 -8.12 -13.06
CA ARG A 368 -7.09 -7.76 -11.75
C ARG A 368 -8.03 -8.81 -11.14
N HIS A 369 -8.59 -9.71 -11.97
CA HIS A 369 -9.52 -10.76 -11.55
C HIS A 369 -8.84 -12.06 -11.11
N PHE A 370 -7.51 -12.12 -11.04
CA PHE A 370 -6.80 -13.28 -10.51
C PHE A 370 -6.89 -13.41 -8.99
N ILE A 371 -7.40 -12.39 -8.31
CA ILE A 371 -7.63 -12.39 -6.86
C ILE A 371 -9.08 -12.03 -6.55
N LYS A 372 -9.49 -12.29 -5.30
CA LYS A 372 -10.83 -11.92 -4.84
C LYS A 372 -11.06 -10.42 -4.93
N PRO A 373 -12.22 -9.98 -5.42
CA PRO A 373 -12.61 -8.58 -5.37
C PRO A 373 -12.79 -8.12 -3.93
N GLY A 374 -12.59 -6.82 -3.70
CA GLY A 374 -12.64 -6.21 -2.39
C GLY A 374 -13.78 -5.24 -2.19
N LEU A 375 -14.19 -5.09 -0.93
CA LEU A 375 -15.07 -4.01 -0.47
C LEU A 375 -14.34 -2.66 -0.60
N THR A 376 -13.08 -2.64 -0.24
CA THR A 376 -12.11 -1.55 -0.50
C THR A 376 -10.87 -2.12 -1.17
N GLY A 377 -10.01 -1.24 -1.72
CA GLY A 377 -8.80 -1.67 -2.42
C GLY A 377 -7.79 -0.54 -2.62
N TRP A 378 -6.60 -0.92 -3.05
CA TRP A 378 -5.51 0.03 -3.24
C TRP A 378 -5.87 1.14 -4.22
N ALA A 379 -6.48 0.81 -5.36
CA ALA A 379 -6.98 1.80 -6.32
C ALA A 379 -8.00 2.76 -5.70
N GLN A 380 -8.90 2.26 -4.84
CA GLN A 380 -9.95 3.07 -4.22
C GLN A 380 -9.42 4.11 -3.21
N VAL A 381 -8.26 3.82 -2.56
CA VAL A 381 -7.66 4.73 -1.58
C VAL A 381 -6.55 5.62 -2.18
N MET A 382 -6.05 5.29 -3.37
CA MET A 382 -4.96 6.02 -4.02
C MET A 382 -5.40 6.90 -5.18
N TYR A 383 -6.53 6.57 -5.81
CA TYR A 383 -7.04 7.28 -6.98
C TYR A 383 -8.44 7.85 -6.70
N PRO A 384 -8.72 9.11 -7.08
CA PRO A 384 -10.03 9.71 -6.88
C PRO A 384 -11.12 8.99 -7.69
N TYR A 385 -12.37 9.22 -7.32
CA TYR A 385 -13.50 8.66 -8.04
C TYR A 385 -13.54 9.20 -9.49
N GLY A 386 -13.70 8.29 -10.44
CA GLY A 386 -13.83 8.60 -11.86
C GLY A 386 -14.61 7.48 -12.56
N ALA A 387 -15.29 7.79 -13.66
CA ALA A 387 -16.21 6.91 -14.37
C ALA A 387 -15.97 6.92 -15.91
N SER A 388 -14.72 7.08 -16.32
CA SER A 388 -14.27 7.00 -17.72
C SER A 388 -13.38 5.76 -17.94
N ILE A 389 -13.12 5.44 -19.20
CA ILE A 389 -12.17 4.36 -19.56
C ILE A 389 -10.76 4.74 -19.12
N GLU A 390 -10.38 6.02 -19.23
CA GLU A 390 -9.07 6.48 -18.72
C GLU A 390 -8.99 6.32 -17.20
N ASP A 391 -10.06 6.61 -16.45
CA ASP A 391 -10.09 6.34 -15.01
C ASP A 391 -9.96 4.85 -14.69
N ALA A 392 -10.60 3.99 -15.49
CA ALA A 392 -10.48 2.54 -15.34
C ALA A 392 -9.02 2.08 -15.57
N LYS A 393 -8.33 2.65 -16.57
CA LYS A 393 -6.92 2.41 -16.84
C LYS A 393 -6.03 2.85 -15.67
N ARG A 394 -6.25 4.06 -15.14
CA ARG A 394 -5.50 4.57 -13.98
C ARG A 394 -5.74 3.75 -12.72
N LYS A 395 -6.97 3.28 -12.50
CA LYS A 395 -7.29 2.36 -11.39
C LYS A 395 -6.61 1.02 -11.55
N LEU A 396 -6.53 0.51 -12.79
CA LEU A 396 -5.81 -0.74 -13.09
C LEU A 396 -4.32 -0.66 -12.70
N GLU A 397 -3.66 0.49 -12.89
CA GLU A 397 -2.27 0.68 -12.46
C GLU A 397 -2.07 0.35 -10.97
N TYR A 398 -3.01 0.78 -10.12
CA TYR A 398 -2.98 0.51 -8.68
C TYR A 398 -3.49 -0.90 -8.34
N ASP A 399 -4.50 -1.39 -9.04
CA ASP A 399 -5.02 -2.75 -8.83
C ASP A 399 -3.94 -3.79 -9.14
N LEU A 400 -3.17 -3.64 -10.24
CA LEU A 400 -2.08 -4.54 -10.58
C LEU A 400 -0.92 -4.47 -9.59
N TYR A 401 -0.63 -3.28 -9.06
CA TYR A 401 0.32 -3.17 -7.96
C TYR A 401 -0.14 -4.02 -6.76
N TYR A 402 -1.40 -3.91 -6.37
CA TYR A 402 -1.93 -4.70 -5.28
C TYR A 402 -1.93 -6.21 -5.59
N VAL A 403 -2.34 -6.60 -6.80
CA VAL A 403 -2.32 -8.01 -7.24
C VAL A 403 -0.90 -8.59 -7.14
N LYS A 404 0.11 -7.82 -7.54
CA LYS A 404 1.52 -8.22 -7.51
C LYS A 404 2.10 -8.30 -6.10
N HIS A 405 1.76 -7.33 -5.23
CA HIS A 405 2.35 -7.13 -3.90
C HIS A 405 1.39 -7.48 -2.75
N GLN A 406 0.35 -8.27 -3.02
CA GLN A 406 -0.63 -8.64 -2.00
C GLN A 406 0.06 -9.28 -0.79
N ASP A 407 0.02 -8.59 0.35
CA ASP A 407 0.41 -9.09 1.65
C ASP A 407 -0.46 -8.49 2.76
N ILE A 408 -0.42 -9.08 3.95
CA ILE A 408 -1.21 -8.64 5.09
C ILE A 408 -0.85 -7.21 5.55
N PHE A 409 0.39 -6.77 5.37
CA PHE A 409 0.82 -5.43 5.74
C PHE A 409 0.24 -4.37 4.81
N LEU A 410 0.19 -4.68 3.51
CA LEU A 410 -0.47 -3.81 2.53
C LEU A 410 -1.98 -3.75 2.80
N ASP A 411 -2.59 -4.87 3.17
CA ASP A 411 -4.00 -4.91 3.58
C ASP A 411 -4.27 -4.00 4.78
N ILE A 412 -3.44 -4.06 5.81
CA ILE A 412 -3.55 -3.18 6.99
C ILE A 412 -3.40 -1.70 6.58
N VAL A 413 -2.45 -1.37 5.69
CA VAL A 413 -2.29 0.01 5.17
C VAL A 413 -3.56 0.48 4.46
N ILE A 414 -4.13 -0.36 3.59
CA ILE A 414 -5.35 -0.05 2.84
C ILE A 414 -6.53 0.14 3.79
N PHE A 415 -6.66 -0.73 4.80
CA PHE A 415 -7.70 -0.64 5.81
C PHE A 415 -7.68 0.72 6.54
N PHE A 416 -6.51 1.14 7.06
CA PHE A 416 -6.41 2.43 7.73
C PHE A 416 -6.62 3.63 6.80
N ARG A 417 -6.15 3.56 5.56
CA ARG A 417 -6.43 4.58 4.55
C ARG A 417 -7.92 4.66 4.20
N THR A 418 -8.60 3.52 4.15
CA THR A 418 -10.06 3.49 3.92
C THR A 418 -10.81 4.20 5.05
N ILE A 419 -10.46 3.91 6.30
CA ILE A 419 -11.03 4.61 7.47
C ILE A 419 -10.81 6.12 7.34
N GLN A 420 -9.59 6.54 7.01
CA GLN A 420 -9.26 7.95 6.80
C GLN A 420 -10.11 8.57 5.66
N THR A 421 -10.26 7.86 4.54
CA THR A 421 -11.05 8.33 3.39
C THR A 421 -12.53 8.46 3.73
N VAL A 422 -13.09 7.53 4.50
CA VAL A 422 -14.50 7.56 4.94
C VAL A 422 -14.72 8.68 5.94
N ILE A 423 -13.87 8.83 6.96
CA ILE A 423 -14.03 9.86 8.01
C ILE A 423 -13.88 11.28 7.44
N PHE A 424 -12.92 11.51 6.56
CA PHE A 424 -12.65 12.84 6.00
C PHE A 424 -13.41 13.14 4.70
N GLY A 425 -14.32 12.26 4.28
CA GLY A 425 -15.19 12.48 3.12
C GLY A 425 -14.46 12.57 1.78
N LYS A 426 -13.23 12.09 1.68
CA LYS A 426 -12.42 12.12 0.44
C LYS A 426 -12.77 10.99 -0.55
N GLY A 427 -13.85 10.27 -0.31
CA GLY A 427 -14.26 9.09 -1.10
C GLY A 427 -15.09 9.40 -2.35
N ARG A 428 -15.29 10.67 -2.69
CA ARG A 428 -15.96 11.14 -3.92
C ARG A 428 -15.30 12.39 -4.45
#